data_a50c7433b429ea82813c83bc3cdc2881
#
_entry.id   a50c7433b429ea82813c83bc3cdc2881
#
_cell.length_a   1.000
_cell.length_b   1.000
_cell.length_c   1.000
_cell.angle_alpha   90.00
_cell.angle_beta   90.00
_cell.angle_gamma   90.00
#
_symmetry.space_group_name_H-M   'P 1'
#
loop_
_entity.id
_entity.type
_entity.pdbx_description
1 polymer ?
#
loop_
_entity_poly.entity_id
_entity_poly.type
_entity_poly.pdbx_seq_one_letter_code
_entity_poly.pdbx_strand_id
1 'polypeptide(L)'
;GDDIQCGYHGMTFDGTGKCVRVPGQDTIPPQAYVESYPVHERHDIVWVWMGARELANADNIFDMPEFTAPGWDAHQGGQLHLGSHYLNVAENLVDPAHVSFVHPTTLGSAASEDVVVEADTKADPIVAWRWIRDAPPVGFFQEFGGFNGNVDRWHYYYLHLPSTAVIDFGSAAVEERLAECDRDKGVRIFAIHFLTPVDETNTIDRWMHIRNTATNDDAVSRRMDDLFDIAFAEDKLILEAIQEEENRPAKRPPIRVSFDRGPNVYRKRIERLIAAERSAT
;
A
#
# COMPACT_ATOMS: atom_id res chain seq x y z
N GLY A 1 -12.01 -5.36 31.36
CA GLY A 1 -12.83 -6.42 30.81
C GLY A 1 -12.91 -6.28 29.30
N ASP A 2 -13.45 -7.27 28.65
CA ASP A 2 -13.45 -7.39 27.20
C ASP A 2 -14.66 -6.69 26.53
N ASP A 3 -15.45 -5.97 27.36
CA ASP A 3 -16.65 -5.25 26.91
C ASP A 3 -16.34 -3.82 26.55
N ILE A 4 -17.07 -3.29 25.56
CA ILE A 4 -16.98 -1.88 25.11
C ILE A 4 -18.12 -1.08 25.72
N GLN A 5 -17.80 0.03 26.37
CA GLN A 5 -18.78 0.96 26.91
C GLN A 5 -18.92 2.20 26.04
N CYS A 6 -20.16 2.49 25.62
CA CYS A 6 -20.47 3.71 24.90
C CYS A 6 -20.23 4.95 25.81
N GLY A 7 -19.46 5.89 25.33
CA GLY A 7 -19.07 7.09 26.06
C GLY A 7 -20.22 8.10 26.30
N TYR A 8 -21.38 7.91 25.65
CA TYR A 8 -22.49 8.85 25.78
C TYR A 8 -23.41 8.53 26.97
N HIS A 9 -23.99 7.31 27.02
CA HIS A 9 -24.91 6.91 28.08
C HIS A 9 -24.47 5.68 28.88
N GLY A 10 -23.26 5.17 28.64
CA GLY A 10 -22.70 4.05 29.38
C GLY A 10 -23.31 2.67 29.04
N MET A 11 -24.03 2.55 27.92
CA MET A 11 -24.42 1.22 27.44
C MET A 11 -23.18 0.38 27.17
N THR A 12 -23.20 -0.89 27.59
CA THR A 12 -22.05 -1.79 27.50
C THR A 12 -22.39 -2.96 26.59
N PHE A 13 -21.47 -3.27 25.70
CA PHE A 13 -21.61 -4.33 24.69
C PHE A 13 -20.47 -5.35 24.82
N ASP A 14 -20.77 -6.63 24.72
CA ASP A 14 -19.76 -7.70 24.70
C ASP A 14 -19.10 -7.83 23.31
N GLY A 15 -18.09 -8.70 23.19
CA GLY A 15 -17.36 -8.94 21.94
C GLY A 15 -18.20 -9.52 20.79
N THR A 16 -19.45 -9.98 21.06
CA THR A 16 -20.39 -10.39 20.01
C THR A 16 -21.25 -9.24 19.51
N GLY A 17 -21.14 -8.06 20.14
CA GLY A 17 -21.96 -6.89 19.85
C GLY A 17 -23.26 -6.82 20.64
N LYS A 18 -23.56 -7.80 21.50
CA LYS A 18 -24.78 -7.81 22.30
C LYS A 18 -24.65 -6.82 23.46
N CYS A 19 -25.71 -6.02 23.68
CA CYS A 19 -25.78 -5.17 24.85
C CYS A 19 -25.94 -6.02 26.13
N VAL A 20 -25.02 -5.85 27.06
CA VAL A 20 -25.00 -6.57 28.35
C VAL A 20 -25.37 -5.68 29.53
N ARG A 21 -25.39 -4.36 29.34
CA ARG A 21 -25.78 -3.40 30.38
C ARG A 21 -26.36 -2.13 29.78
N VAL A 22 -27.48 -1.68 30.35
CA VAL A 22 -28.03 -0.33 30.13
C VAL A 22 -28.14 0.35 31.50
N PRO A 23 -27.44 1.47 31.75
CA PRO A 23 -27.51 2.16 33.03
C PRO A 23 -28.93 2.63 33.36
N GLY A 24 -29.36 2.39 34.60
CA GLY A 24 -30.65 2.86 35.09
C GLY A 24 -31.86 2.01 34.68
N GLN A 25 -31.68 0.87 34.05
CA GLN A 25 -32.76 -0.07 33.76
C GLN A 25 -32.33 -1.53 33.88
N ASP A 26 -33.25 -2.38 34.28
CA ASP A 26 -33.03 -3.83 34.48
C ASP A 26 -33.28 -4.64 33.19
N THR A 27 -34.03 -4.06 32.24
CA THR A 27 -34.41 -4.74 30.99
C THR A 27 -33.62 -4.20 29.81
N ILE A 28 -32.93 -5.08 29.08
CA ILE A 28 -32.22 -4.73 27.87
C ILE A 28 -33.10 -5.04 26.66
N PRO A 29 -33.40 -4.05 25.77
CA PRO A 29 -34.17 -4.30 24.57
C PRO A 29 -33.47 -5.36 23.69
N PRO A 30 -34.20 -6.32 23.08
CA PRO A 30 -33.61 -7.37 22.22
C PRO A 30 -32.82 -6.81 21.01
N GLN A 31 -33.22 -5.64 20.53
CA GLN A 31 -32.56 -4.95 19.40
C GLN A 31 -31.36 -4.08 19.82
N ALA A 32 -31.03 -4.04 21.13
CA ALA A 32 -29.85 -3.34 21.61
C ALA A 32 -28.58 -4.18 21.33
N TYR A 33 -28.05 -4.03 20.13
CA TYR A 33 -26.78 -4.64 19.72
C TYR A 33 -26.04 -3.68 18.78
N VAL A 34 -24.74 -3.88 18.66
CA VAL A 34 -23.88 -3.26 17.64
C VAL A 34 -23.35 -4.37 16.73
N GLU A 35 -23.12 -4.06 15.48
CA GLU A 35 -22.58 -5.01 14.55
C GLU A 35 -21.13 -5.37 14.93
N SER A 36 -20.78 -6.65 14.84
CA SER A 36 -19.44 -7.15 15.08
C SER A 36 -18.89 -7.82 13.83
N TYR A 37 -17.64 -7.57 13.54
CA TYR A 37 -16.97 -8.03 12.33
C TYR A 37 -15.94 -9.10 12.65
N PRO A 38 -15.72 -10.10 11.77
CA PRO A 38 -14.59 -11.01 11.88
C PRO A 38 -13.28 -10.24 11.83
N VAL A 39 -12.37 -10.55 12.75
CA VAL A 39 -11.05 -9.92 12.86
C VAL A 39 -9.98 -11.00 12.82
N HIS A 40 -8.87 -10.71 12.17
CA HIS A 40 -7.69 -11.56 12.16
C HIS A 40 -6.43 -10.69 12.29
N GLU A 41 -5.42 -11.18 13.01
CA GLU A 41 -4.11 -10.52 13.12
C GLU A 41 -3.10 -11.28 12.25
N ARG A 42 -2.42 -10.56 11.36
CA ARG A 42 -1.32 -11.09 10.54
C ARG A 42 -0.34 -9.97 10.21
N HIS A 43 0.95 -10.22 10.35
CA HIS A 43 2.03 -9.26 10.09
C HIS A 43 1.91 -7.98 10.93
N ASP A 44 1.51 -8.13 12.20
CA ASP A 44 1.27 -7.03 13.16
C ASP A 44 0.20 -6.03 12.68
N ILE A 45 -0.68 -6.45 11.76
CA ILE A 45 -1.81 -5.69 11.25
C ILE A 45 -3.12 -6.39 11.67
N VAL A 46 -4.07 -5.59 12.12
CA VAL A 46 -5.43 -6.02 12.41
C VAL A 46 -6.27 -5.92 11.14
N TRP A 47 -6.67 -7.06 10.61
CA TRP A 47 -7.53 -7.19 9.43
C TRP A 47 -8.98 -7.34 9.86
N VAL A 48 -9.87 -6.57 9.22
CA VAL A 48 -11.30 -6.59 9.50
C VAL A 48 -12.06 -6.98 8.24
N TRP A 49 -12.87 -8.05 8.34
CA TRP A 49 -13.75 -8.43 7.24
C TRP A 49 -15.07 -7.67 7.31
N MET A 50 -15.34 -6.80 6.32
CA MET A 50 -16.52 -5.94 6.28
C MET A 50 -17.68 -6.50 5.44
N GLY A 51 -17.50 -7.67 4.82
CA GLY A 51 -18.54 -8.35 4.04
C GLY A 51 -19.39 -9.32 4.89
N ALA A 52 -20.21 -10.15 4.22
CA ALA A 52 -21.00 -11.19 4.88
C ALA A 52 -20.11 -12.11 5.70
N ARG A 53 -20.44 -12.28 6.98
CA ARG A 53 -19.61 -12.98 7.98
C ARG A 53 -19.22 -14.40 7.55
N GLU A 54 -20.14 -15.12 6.92
CA GLU A 54 -19.95 -16.48 6.44
C GLU A 54 -18.96 -16.61 5.27
N LEU A 55 -18.61 -15.49 4.63
CA LEU A 55 -17.63 -15.45 3.54
C LEU A 55 -16.24 -15.03 4.02
N ALA A 56 -16.08 -14.72 5.32
CA ALA A 56 -14.79 -14.37 5.89
C ALA A 56 -13.82 -15.57 5.80
N ASN A 57 -12.68 -15.35 5.13
CA ASN A 57 -11.63 -16.36 5.02
C ASN A 57 -10.26 -15.71 5.25
N ALA A 58 -9.61 -16.11 6.34
CA ALA A 58 -8.29 -15.58 6.70
C ALA A 58 -7.18 -15.97 5.70
N ASP A 59 -7.38 -17.02 4.89
CA ASP A 59 -6.42 -17.43 3.86
C ASP A 59 -6.35 -16.42 2.70
N ASN A 60 -7.36 -15.55 2.57
CA ASN A 60 -7.38 -14.48 1.57
C ASN A 60 -6.64 -13.21 2.03
N ILE A 61 -6.17 -13.15 3.28
CA ILE A 61 -5.37 -12.03 3.76
C ILE A 61 -4.03 -12.02 3.06
N PHE A 62 -3.62 -10.84 2.61
CA PHE A 62 -2.34 -10.62 1.96
C PHE A 62 -1.18 -11.24 2.77
N ASP A 63 -0.28 -11.91 2.07
CA ASP A 63 0.92 -12.53 2.62
C ASP A 63 2.04 -12.54 1.60
N MET A 64 3.29 -12.54 2.07
CA MET A 64 4.48 -12.76 1.25
C MET A 64 5.59 -13.42 2.08
N PRO A 65 6.44 -14.26 1.45
CA PRO A 65 7.45 -15.04 2.17
C PRO A 65 8.45 -14.18 2.97
N GLU A 66 8.75 -13.00 2.48
CA GLU A 66 9.79 -12.11 3.03
C GLU A 66 9.44 -11.58 4.44
N PHE A 67 8.17 -11.63 4.86
CA PHE A 67 7.81 -11.28 6.24
C PHE A 67 8.52 -12.14 7.28
N THR A 68 8.81 -13.39 6.96
CA THR A 68 9.38 -14.36 7.91
C THR A 68 10.63 -15.07 7.40
N ALA A 69 11.04 -14.81 6.16
CA ALA A 69 12.18 -15.48 5.55
C ALA A 69 13.51 -15.05 6.22
N PRO A 70 14.44 -15.97 6.44
CA PRO A 70 15.76 -15.62 6.91
C PRO A 70 16.47 -14.63 5.99
N GLY A 71 17.14 -13.63 6.57
CA GLY A 71 17.86 -12.59 5.83
C GLY A 71 16.98 -11.41 5.42
N TRP A 72 15.72 -11.40 5.83
CA TRP A 72 14.80 -10.28 5.66
C TRP A 72 14.44 -9.68 7.03
N ASP A 73 14.17 -8.40 7.04
CA ASP A 73 13.77 -7.62 8.21
C ASP A 73 12.53 -6.81 7.88
N ALA A 74 11.42 -7.13 8.53
CA ALA A 74 10.15 -6.44 8.38
C ALA A 74 9.99 -5.40 9.50
N HIS A 75 9.73 -4.16 9.12
CA HIS A 75 9.56 -3.05 10.04
C HIS A 75 8.24 -2.34 9.79
N GLN A 76 7.49 -2.13 10.87
CA GLN A 76 6.27 -1.32 10.84
C GLN A 76 6.67 0.15 10.64
N GLY A 77 6.20 0.72 9.54
CA GLY A 77 6.37 2.13 9.24
C GLY A 77 5.33 3.01 9.92
N GLY A 78 4.64 3.81 9.14
CA GLY A 78 3.71 4.81 9.63
C GLY A 78 2.29 4.71 9.09
N GLN A 79 1.59 5.82 9.25
CA GLN A 79 0.24 6.01 8.74
C GLN A 79 0.15 7.38 8.11
N LEU A 80 -0.38 7.44 6.90
CA LEU A 80 -0.63 8.68 6.18
C LEU A 80 -2.13 8.88 5.97
N HIS A 81 -2.62 10.07 6.27
CA HIS A 81 -3.98 10.50 5.93
C HIS A 81 -3.91 11.31 4.63
N LEU A 82 -4.60 10.83 3.60
CA LEU A 82 -4.64 11.41 2.26
C LEU A 82 -6.03 11.96 2.00
N GLY A 83 -6.12 13.22 1.63
CA GLY A 83 -7.34 13.86 1.11
C GLY A 83 -7.59 13.46 -0.34
N SER A 84 -7.60 12.16 -0.63
CA SER A 84 -7.77 11.59 -1.96
C SER A 84 -8.50 10.25 -1.91
N HIS A 85 -9.26 9.97 -2.97
CA HIS A 85 -9.95 8.70 -3.15
C HIS A 85 -8.93 7.55 -3.24
N TYR A 86 -9.19 6.41 -2.59
CA TYR A 86 -8.26 5.28 -2.53
C TYR A 86 -7.85 4.74 -3.91
N LEU A 87 -8.69 4.88 -4.93
CA LEU A 87 -8.33 4.48 -6.30
C LEU A 87 -7.19 5.34 -6.86
N ASN A 88 -7.15 6.64 -6.56
CA ASN A 88 -6.07 7.51 -7.00
C ASN A 88 -4.76 7.16 -6.30
N VAL A 89 -4.84 6.85 -5.00
CA VAL A 89 -3.68 6.39 -4.21
C VAL A 89 -3.16 5.07 -4.77
N ALA A 90 -4.04 4.10 -5.03
CA ALA A 90 -3.64 2.81 -5.62
C ALA A 90 -3.07 2.95 -7.05
N GLU A 91 -3.59 3.88 -7.86
CA GLU A 91 -3.06 4.18 -9.20
C GLU A 91 -1.64 4.75 -9.13
N ASN A 92 -1.37 5.66 -8.18
CA ASN A 92 -0.02 6.16 -7.92
C ASN A 92 0.93 5.00 -7.54
N LEU A 93 0.49 4.12 -6.63
CA LEU A 93 1.27 2.98 -6.13
C LEU A 93 1.45 1.84 -7.14
N VAL A 94 0.90 1.90 -8.34
CA VAL A 94 1.13 0.96 -9.44
C VAL A 94 1.74 1.64 -10.67
N ASP A 95 2.19 2.88 -10.49
CA ASP A 95 2.84 3.67 -11.54
C ASP A 95 4.30 4.01 -11.20
N PRO A 96 5.30 3.28 -11.72
CA PRO A 96 6.70 3.67 -11.53
C PRO A 96 7.14 4.90 -12.34
N ALA A 97 6.30 5.45 -13.24
CA ALA A 97 6.69 6.58 -14.10
C ALA A 97 6.79 7.88 -13.31
N HIS A 98 5.87 8.14 -12.36
CA HIS A 98 5.84 9.37 -11.58
C HIS A 98 7.11 9.60 -10.74
N VAL A 99 7.78 8.52 -10.34
CA VAL A 99 8.92 8.54 -9.39
C VAL A 99 10.01 9.51 -9.80
N SER A 100 10.29 9.64 -11.09
CA SER A 100 11.35 10.53 -11.58
C SER A 100 11.05 12.02 -11.36
N PHE A 101 9.78 12.38 -11.28
CA PHE A 101 9.30 13.76 -11.22
C PHE A 101 8.82 14.13 -9.81
N VAL A 102 8.15 13.22 -9.13
CA VAL A 102 7.59 13.45 -7.80
C VAL A 102 8.64 13.26 -6.70
N HIS A 103 9.58 12.32 -6.89
CA HIS A 103 10.59 11.93 -5.87
C HIS A 103 12.04 12.24 -6.30
N PRO A 104 12.38 13.46 -6.72
CA PRO A 104 13.67 13.74 -7.33
C PRO A 104 14.88 13.57 -6.40
N THR A 105 14.65 13.56 -5.09
CA THR A 105 15.72 13.51 -4.09
C THR A 105 15.80 12.17 -3.33
N THR A 106 14.75 11.35 -3.37
CA THR A 106 14.66 10.09 -2.61
C THR A 106 14.79 8.86 -3.50
N LEU A 107 13.87 8.68 -4.43
CA LEU A 107 13.71 7.46 -5.24
C LEU A 107 13.96 7.67 -6.73
N GLY A 108 13.74 8.89 -7.22
CA GLY A 108 13.82 9.25 -8.64
C GLY A 108 15.20 9.74 -9.08
N SER A 109 15.36 9.83 -10.37
CA SER A 109 16.50 10.51 -11.01
C SER A 109 16.18 10.80 -12.47
N ALA A 110 16.91 11.76 -13.10
CA ALA A 110 16.79 12.03 -14.52
C ALA A 110 17.08 10.80 -15.40
N ALA A 111 17.92 9.88 -14.96
CA ALA A 111 18.21 8.64 -15.68
C ALA A 111 17.00 7.71 -15.85
N SER A 112 15.93 7.93 -15.12
CA SER A 112 14.71 7.10 -15.20
C SER A 112 13.55 7.76 -15.94
N GLU A 113 13.66 9.03 -16.37
CA GLU A 113 12.55 9.77 -16.98
C GLU A 113 12.02 9.12 -18.27
N ASP A 114 12.92 8.73 -19.17
CA ASP A 114 12.58 8.16 -20.47
C ASP A 114 12.59 6.62 -20.49
N VAL A 115 12.76 5.96 -19.33
CA VAL A 115 12.75 4.50 -19.26
C VAL A 115 11.31 3.98 -19.36
N VAL A 116 11.08 3.14 -20.37
CA VAL A 116 9.76 2.56 -20.63
C VAL A 116 9.28 1.77 -19.42
N VAL A 117 8.03 2.01 -19.03
CA VAL A 117 7.32 1.20 -18.04
C VAL A 117 6.60 0.07 -18.75
N GLU A 118 6.92 -1.15 -18.37
CA GLU A 118 6.21 -2.35 -18.78
C GLU A 118 5.10 -2.68 -17.80
N ALA A 119 4.07 -3.43 -18.24
CA ALA A 119 2.99 -3.85 -17.36
C ALA A 119 2.41 -5.19 -17.80
N ASP A 120 2.26 -6.13 -16.86
CA ASP A 120 1.41 -7.30 -17.02
C ASP A 120 0.06 -7.05 -16.34
N THR A 121 -0.90 -6.67 -17.17
CA THR A 121 -2.27 -6.37 -16.75
C THR A 121 -3.18 -7.59 -16.68
N LYS A 122 -2.69 -8.76 -17.05
CA LYS A 122 -3.39 -10.06 -16.94
C LYS A 122 -3.02 -10.77 -15.65
N ALA A 123 -1.84 -10.51 -15.12
CA ALA A 123 -1.37 -11.06 -13.86
C ALA A 123 -2.29 -10.70 -12.68
N ASP A 124 -2.24 -11.51 -11.65
CA ASP A 124 -2.81 -11.26 -10.34
C ASP A 124 -1.72 -11.56 -9.30
N PRO A 125 -1.16 -10.53 -8.66
CA PRO A 125 -1.48 -9.09 -8.74
C PRO A 125 -1.15 -8.43 -10.08
N ILE A 126 -1.75 -7.26 -10.34
CA ILE A 126 -1.36 -6.37 -11.45
C ILE A 126 0.08 -5.94 -11.17
N VAL A 127 0.95 -5.96 -12.18
CA VAL A 127 2.33 -5.52 -12.03
C VAL A 127 2.72 -4.53 -13.12
N ALA A 128 3.41 -3.48 -12.72
CA ALA A 128 4.10 -2.54 -13.61
C ALA A 128 5.56 -2.45 -13.19
N TRP A 129 6.49 -2.42 -14.15
CA TRP A 129 7.91 -2.42 -13.80
C TRP A 129 8.77 -1.70 -14.84
N ARG A 130 9.99 -1.35 -14.40
CA ARG A 130 11.09 -0.89 -15.25
C ARG A 130 12.44 -1.24 -14.64
N TRP A 131 13.45 -1.30 -15.50
CA TRP A 131 14.85 -1.38 -15.11
C TRP A 131 15.61 -0.14 -15.60
N ILE A 132 16.36 0.48 -14.72
CA ILE A 132 17.25 1.60 -15.01
C ILE A 132 18.67 1.04 -14.95
N ARG A 133 19.32 0.91 -16.09
CA ARG A 133 20.63 0.28 -16.21
C ARG A 133 21.76 1.30 -16.17
N ASP A 134 22.88 0.94 -15.54
CA ASP A 134 24.12 1.71 -15.51
C ASP A 134 23.90 3.19 -15.13
N ALA A 135 23.26 3.43 -14.02
CA ALA A 135 22.93 4.77 -13.54
C ALA A 135 23.47 5.01 -12.12
N PRO A 136 23.73 6.25 -11.72
CA PRO A 136 24.09 6.55 -10.33
C PRO A 136 23.02 6.03 -9.35
N PRO A 137 23.44 5.55 -8.16
CA PRO A 137 22.48 5.19 -7.12
C PRO A 137 21.70 6.43 -6.66
N VAL A 138 20.43 6.25 -6.30
CA VAL A 138 19.55 7.30 -5.75
C VAL A 138 19.55 7.27 -4.23
N GLY A 139 18.94 8.28 -3.60
CA GLY A 139 19.00 8.56 -2.17
C GLY A 139 19.03 7.33 -1.25
N PHE A 140 18.02 6.46 -1.30
CA PHE A 140 17.98 5.23 -0.51
C PHE A 140 19.22 4.34 -0.73
N PHE A 141 19.63 4.14 -1.97
CA PHE A 141 20.75 3.24 -2.29
C PHE A 141 22.13 3.88 -2.16
N GLN A 142 22.22 5.21 -2.15
CA GLN A 142 23.44 5.92 -1.74
C GLN A 142 23.69 5.69 -0.25
N GLU A 143 22.65 5.71 0.56
CA GLU A 143 22.78 5.59 2.02
C GLU A 143 22.93 4.14 2.47
N PHE A 144 22.12 3.21 1.96
CA PHE A 144 22.04 1.84 2.46
C PHE A 144 22.69 0.79 1.56
N GLY A 145 23.04 1.13 0.33
CA GLY A 145 23.53 0.16 -0.66
C GLY A 145 25.03 -0.10 -0.60
N GLY A 146 25.81 0.84 -0.07
CA GLY A 146 27.28 0.70 -0.01
C GLY A 146 27.96 0.69 -1.40
N PHE A 147 27.30 1.21 -2.43
CA PHE A 147 27.81 1.20 -3.81
C PHE A 147 28.88 2.26 -4.03
N ASN A 148 29.97 1.89 -4.73
CA ASN A 148 31.08 2.79 -5.09
C ASN A 148 31.03 3.27 -6.54
N GLY A 149 30.00 2.90 -7.32
CA GLY A 149 29.87 3.21 -8.74
C GLY A 149 28.41 3.19 -9.18
N ASN A 150 28.22 3.10 -10.50
CA ASN A 150 26.90 2.96 -11.06
C ASN A 150 26.24 1.62 -10.68
N VAL A 151 24.93 1.61 -10.71
CA VAL A 151 24.11 0.46 -10.36
C VAL A 151 23.05 0.19 -11.44
N ASP A 152 22.62 -1.04 -11.50
CA ASP A 152 21.37 -1.43 -12.12
C ASP A 152 20.27 -1.34 -11.07
N ARG A 153 19.22 -0.60 -11.35
CA ARG A 153 18.07 -0.40 -10.44
C ARG A 153 16.82 -0.96 -11.06
N TRP A 154 15.91 -1.43 -10.21
CA TRP A 154 14.60 -1.90 -10.63
C TRP A 154 13.50 -1.28 -9.79
N HIS A 155 12.33 -1.17 -10.40
CA HIS A 155 11.06 -0.82 -9.80
C HIS A 155 10.03 -1.84 -10.28
N TYR A 156 9.47 -2.67 -9.39
CA TYR A 156 8.36 -3.57 -9.65
C TYR A 156 7.24 -3.22 -8.70
N TYR A 157 6.14 -2.74 -9.23
CA TYR A 157 5.01 -2.25 -8.48
C TYR A 157 3.86 -3.23 -8.67
N TYR A 158 3.49 -3.91 -7.58
CA TYR A 158 2.42 -4.90 -7.55
C TYR A 158 1.21 -4.32 -6.87
N LEU A 159 0.03 -4.51 -7.46
CA LEU A 159 -1.22 -4.10 -6.86
C LEU A 159 -2.14 -5.31 -6.68
N HIS A 160 -2.27 -5.73 -5.43
CA HIS A 160 -3.18 -6.78 -4.98
C HIS A 160 -4.56 -6.17 -4.71
N LEU A 161 -5.57 -6.74 -5.32
CA LEU A 161 -6.95 -6.29 -5.12
C LEU A 161 -7.45 -6.65 -3.71
N PRO A 162 -8.23 -5.79 -3.05
CA PRO A 162 -8.69 -4.52 -3.60
C PRO A 162 -7.73 -3.34 -3.39
N SER A 163 -6.82 -3.37 -2.41
CA SER A 163 -6.18 -2.14 -1.91
C SER A 163 -4.82 -2.36 -1.23
N THR A 164 -4.07 -3.40 -1.58
CA THR A 164 -2.71 -3.63 -1.07
C THR A 164 -1.71 -3.44 -2.20
N ALA A 165 -0.79 -2.50 -2.06
CA ALA A 165 0.30 -2.29 -3.00
C ALA A 165 1.64 -2.75 -2.41
N VAL A 166 2.49 -3.33 -3.26
CA VAL A 166 3.85 -3.74 -2.92
C VAL A 166 4.80 -3.11 -3.92
N ILE A 167 5.62 -2.22 -3.45
CA ILE A 167 6.66 -1.56 -4.24
C ILE A 167 7.98 -2.28 -3.96
N ASP A 168 8.38 -3.16 -4.89
CA ASP A 168 9.66 -3.86 -4.88
C ASP A 168 10.67 -3.01 -5.64
N PHE A 169 11.58 -2.41 -4.95
CA PHE A 169 12.64 -1.61 -5.54
C PHE A 169 14.01 -2.00 -5.00
N GLY A 170 15.02 -1.89 -5.84
CA GLY A 170 16.34 -2.31 -5.45
C GLY A 170 17.43 -1.88 -6.41
N SER A 171 18.67 -2.20 -6.03
CA SER A 171 19.87 -1.90 -6.79
C SER A 171 20.92 -2.99 -6.63
N ALA A 172 21.72 -3.17 -7.68
CA ALA A 172 22.90 -4.01 -7.66
C ALA A 172 24.04 -3.31 -8.41
N ALA A 173 25.29 -3.60 -8.07
CA ALA A 173 26.42 -3.07 -8.83
C ALA A 173 26.35 -3.57 -10.29
N VAL A 174 26.68 -2.71 -11.26
CA VAL A 174 26.59 -3.04 -12.69
C VAL A 174 27.41 -4.29 -13.03
N GLU A 175 28.54 -4.49 -12.34
CA GLU A 175 29.46 -5.62 -12.54
C GLU A 175 28.81 -6.97 -12.22
N GLU A 176 27.79 -6.98 -11.35
CA GLU A 176 27.07 -8.21 -10.97
C GLU A 176 26.18 -8.73 -12.08
N ARG A 177 25.80 -7.89 -13.04
CA ARG A 177 24.96 -8.25 -14.21
C ARG A 177 23.71 -9.04 -13.82
N LEU A 178 23.03 -8.57 -12.79
CA LEU A 178 21.87 -9.27 -12.23
C LEU A 178 20.79 -9.50 -13.29
N ALA A 179 20.32 -10.75 -13.35
CA ALA A 179 19.10 -11.09 -14.10
C ALA A 179 17.86 -10.64 -13.29
N GLU A 180 16.77 -10.39 -13.99
CA GLU A 180 15.51 -9.94 -13.35
C GLU A 180 14.96 -10.92 -12.30
N CYS A 181 15.19 -12.23 -12.49
CA CYS A 181 14.79 -13.26 -11.53
C CYS A 181 15.69 -13.35 -10.28
N ASP A 182 16.86 -12.69 -10.30
CA ASP A 182 17.89 -12.77 -9.26
C ASP A 182 17.93 -11.52 -8.35
N ARG A 183 16.86 -10.72 -8.31
CA ARG A 183 16.80 -9.47 -7.55
C ARG A 183 17.16 -9.60 -6.06
N ASP A 184 16.95 -10.75 -5.45
CA ASP A 184 17.33 -11.03 -4.05
C ASP A 184 18.84 -10.98 -3.79
N LYS A 185 19.67 -11.04 -4.84
CA LYS A 185 21.11 -10.93 -4.74
C LYS A 185 21.60 -9.48 -4.62
N GLY A 186 20.77 -8.52 -5.00
CA GLY A 186 21.01 -7.09 -4.82
C GLY A 186 20.49 -6.57 -3.47
N VAL A 187 20.68 -5.29 -3.24
CA VAL A 187 20.00 -4.57 -2.14
C VAL A 187 18.56 -4.35 -2.54
N ARG A 188 17.63 -4.96 -1.81
CA ARG A 188 16.22 -5.01 -2.15
C ARG A 188 15.36 -4.57 -0.99
N ILE A 189 14.41 -3.71 -1.28
CA ILE A 189 13.47 -3.15 -0.31
C ILE A 189 12.07 -3.29 -0.88
N PHE A 190 11.13 -3.66 -0.02
CA PHE A 190 9.71 -3.58 -0.30
C PHE A 190 9.09 -2.48 0.55
N ALA A 191 8.37 -1.56 -0.06
CA ALA A 191 7.39 -0.73 0.63
C ALA A 191 6.02 -1.37 0.40
N ILE A 192 5.29 -1.61 1.48
CA ILE A 192 3.98 -2.26 1.43
C ILE A 192 2.95 -1.29 1.98
N HIS A 193 1.88 -1.09 1.23
CA HIS A 193 0.83 -0.13 1.53
C HIS A 193 -0.51 -0.84 1.67
N PHE A 194 -1.22 -0.55 2.74
CA PHE A 194 -2.55 -1.05 3.03
C PHE A 194 -3.53 0.12 3.05
N LEU A 195 -4.24 0.29 1.93
CA LEU A 195 -5.16 1.40 1.75
C LEU A 195 -6.51 1.11 2.37
N THR A 196 -6.93 1.96 3.29
CA THR A 196 -8.24 1.91 3.93
C THR A 196 -9.05 3.13 3.51
N PRO A 197 -10.08 2.98 2.65
CA PRO A 197 -10.96 4.07 2.30
C PRO A 197 -11.76 4.52 3.54
N VAL A 198 -11.75 5.82 3.81
CA VAL A 198 -12.55 6.44 4.88
C VAL A 198 -13.88 6.92 4.32
N ASP A 199 -13.82 7.59 3.17
CA ASP A 199 -14.95 8.05 2.37
C ASP A 199 -14.53 8.22 0.90
N GLU A 200 -15.35 8.90 0.09
CA GLU A 200 -15.11 9.10 -1.34
C GLU A 200 -13.89 9.99 -1.67
N THR A 201 -13.35 10.70 -0.69
CA THR A 201 -12.25 11.66 -0.89
C THR A 201 -11.14 11.56 0.15
N ASN A 202 -11.23 10.58 1.04
CA ASN A 202 -10.26 10.40 2.11
C ASN A 202 -9.83 8.93 2.24
N THR A 203 -8.53 8.72 2.35
CA THR A 203 -7.90 7.41 2.49
C THR A 203 -6.90 7.44 3.64
N ILE A 204 -6.85 6.36 4.42
CA ILE A 204 -5.75 6.07 5.32
C ILE A 204 -4.85 5.06 4.63
N ASP A 205 -3.59 5.40 4.47
CA ASP A 205 -2.55 4.49 4.03
C ASP A 205 -1.69 4.09 5.25
N ARG A 206 -1.71 2.80 5.57
CA ARG A 206 -0.77 2.21 6.51
C ARG A 206 0.32 1.53 5.72
N TRP A 207 1.56 1.85 6.05
CA TRP A 207 2.69 1.32 5.32
C TRP A 207 3.73 0.67 6.24
N MET A 208 4.47 -0.23 5.66
CA MET A 208 5.61 -0.89 6.28
C MET A 208 6.69 -1.14 5.23
N HIS A 209 7.89 -1.45 5.67
CA HIS A 209 8.95 -1.87 4.75
C HIS A 209 9.58 -3.20 5.17
N ILE A 210 10.04 -3.94 4.15
CA ILE A 210 10.81 -5.17 4.33
C ILE A 210 12.10 -5.02 3.53
N ARG A 211 13.24 -5.40 4.11
CA ARG A 211 14.54 -5.25 3.46
C ARG A 211 15.46 -6.44 3.69
N ASN A 212 16.39 -6.68 2.75
CA ASN A 212 17.44 -7.69 2.86
C ASN A 212 18.82 -7.10 3.20
N THR A 213 18.90 -5.84 3.60
CA THR A 213 20.14 -5.14 3.95
C THR A 213 20.03 -4.54 5.35
N ALA A 214 21.16 -4.47 6.08
CA ALA A 214 21.22 -3.93 7.45
C ALA A 214 20.08 -4.48 8.35
N THR A 215 19.83 -5.77 8.26
CA THR A 215 18.77 -6.45 9.01
C THR A 215 19.04 -6.40 10.51
N ASN A 216 17.98 -6.31 11.32
CA ASN A 216 18.04 -6.17 12.78
C ASN A 216 18.77 -4.89 13.25
N ASP A 217 18.72 -3.81 12.47
CA ASP A 217 19.25 -2.51 12.84
C ASP A 217 18.11 -1.47 12.93
N ASP A 218 17.67 -1.20 14.15
CA ASP A 218 16.59 -0.25 14.42
C ASP A 218 16.96 1.20 14.03
N ALA A 219 18.23 1.56 14.01
CA ALA A 219 18.64 2.90 13.60
C ALA A 219 18.47 3.05 12.07
N VAL A 220 18.80 2.01 11.32
CA VAL A 220 18.57 1.96 9.88
C VAL A 220 17.06 1.96 9.59
N SER A 221 16.25 1.19 10.34
CA SER A 221 14.80 1.19 10.18
C SER A 221 14.22 2.59 10.33
N ARG A 222 14.53 3.28 11.43
CA ARG A 222 14.07 4.67 11.65
C ARG A 222 14.55 5.64 10.58
N ARG A 223 15.78 5.46 10.11
CA ARG A 223 16.30 6.32 9.04
C ARG A 223 15.61 6.08 7.70
N MET A 224 15.23 4.84 7.41
CA MET A 224 14.39 4.52 6.25
C MET A 224 13.00 5.14 6.38
N ASP A 225 12.39 5.07 7.57
CA ASP A 225 11.10 5.71 7.84
C ASP A 225 11.15 7.21 7.51
N ASP A 226 12.19 7.94 7.93
CA ASP A 226 12.37 9.36 7.61
C ASP A 226 12.36 9.62 6.09
N LEU A 227 12.99 8.75 5.30
CA LEU A 227 13.04 8.88 3.85
C LEU A 227 11.70 8.52 3.18
N PHE A 228 11.02 7.51 3.68
CA PHE A 228 9.68 7.16 3.23
C PHE A 228 8.68 8.27 3.56
N ASP A 229 8.74 8.84 4.75
CA ASP A 229 7.88 9.96 5.14
C ASP A 229 8.04 11.16 4.20
N ILE A 230 9.28 11.46 3.76
CA ILE A 230 9.53 12.50 2.76
C ILE A 230 8.87 12.13 1.42
N ALA A 231 9.11 10.91 0.92
CA ALA A 231 8.57 10.49 -0.37
C ALA A 231 7.03 10.46 -0.37
N PHE A 232 6.41 9.93 0.69
CA PHE A 232 4.95 9.85 0.78
C PHE A 232 4.28 11.20 1.03
N ALA A 233 5.00 12.15 1.66
CA ALA A 233 4.53 13.54 1.74
C ALA A 233 4.54 14.22 0.36
N GLU A 234 5.50 13.91 -0.52
CA GLU A 234 5.53 14.37 -1.91
C GLU A 234 4.34 13.80 -2.70
N ASP A 235 4.05 12.49 -2.58
CA ASP A 235 2.87 11.87 -3.19
C ASP A 235 1.57 12.48 -2.71
N LYS A 236 1.45 12.71 -1.40
CA LYS A 236 0.26 13.33 -0.80
C LYS A 236 -0.09 14.65 -1.47
N LEU A 237 0.89 15.53 -1.67
CA LEU A 237 0.66 16.84 -2.30
C LEU A 237 0.07 16.70 -3.70
N ILE A 238 0.59 15.77 -4.50
CA ILE A 238 0.11 15.53 -5.87
C ILE A 238 -1.27 14.87 -5.87
N LEU A 239 -1.49 13.87 -5.02
CA LEU A 239 -2.76 13.14 -4.94
C LEU A 239 -3.91 14.03 -4.46
N GLU A 240 -3.66 14.91 -3.49
CA GLU A 240 -4.65 15.87 -3.01
C GLU A 240 -4.97 16.93 -4.08
N ALA A 241 -3.99 17.37 -4.86
CA ALA A 241 -4.21 18.27 -6.01
C ALA A 241 -5.02 17.59 -7.13
N ILE A 242 -4.76 16.30 -7.42
CA ILE A 242 -5.55 15.50 -8.36
C ILE A 242 -7.00 15.41 -7.89
N GLN A 243 -7.23 15.08 -6.61
CA GLN A 243 -8.56 14.99 -6.04
C GLN A 243 -9.32 16.32 -6.10
N GLU A 244 -8.62 17.43 -5.87
CA GLU A 244 -9.23 18.76 -6.00
C GLU A 244 -9.70 19.04 -7.44
N GLU A 245 -8.91 18.65 -8.45
CA GLU A 245 -9.32 18.77 -9.86
C GLU A 245 -10.48 17.82 -10.21
N GLU A 246 -10.48 16.59 -9.71
CA GLU A 246 -11.57 15.64 -9.93
C GLU A 246 -12.91 16.09 -9.33
N ASN A 247 -12.87 16.82 -8.23
CA ASN A 247 -14.06 17.42 -7.59
C ASN A 247 -14.65 18.56 -8.45
N ARG A 248 -13.94 19.07 -9.43
CA ARG A 248 -14.43 20.10 -10.35
C ARG A 248 -15.20 19.48 -11.52
N PRO A 249 -16.23 20.17 -12.06
CA PRO A 249 -16.93 19.68 -13.24
C PRO A 249 -15.97 19.46 -14.42
N ALA A 250 -15.81 18.20 -14.83
CA ALA A 250 -14.92 17.85 -15.92
C ALA A 250 -15.38 18.47 -17.26
N LYS A 251 -14.51 19.22 -17.92
CA LYS A 251 -14.77 19.79 -19.25
C LYS A 251 -14.46 18.80 -20.37
N ARG A 252 -13.59 17.85 -20.13
CA ARG A 252 -13.16 16.81 -21.10
C ARG A 252 -12.81 15.53 -20.33
N PRO A 253 -12.95 14.35 -20.96
CA PRO A 253 -12.48 13.11 -20.35
C PRO A 253 -10.95 13.16 -20.20
N PRO A 254 -10.39 12.47 -19.19
CA PRO A 254 -8.94 12.38 -18.99
C PRO A 254 -8.28 11.69 -20.20
N ILE A 255 -7.10 12.20 -20.58
CA ILE A 255 -6.27 11.56 -21.59
C ILE A 255 -5.52 10.41 -20.89
N ARG A 256 -5.51 9.23 -21.51
CA ARG A 256 -4.77 8.06 -21.06
C ARG A 256 -3.59 7.79 -21.97
N VAL A 257 -2.46 7.48 -21.40
CA VAL A 257 -1.20 7.23 -22.12
C VAL A 257 -0.63 5.84 -21.76
N SER A 258 0.54 5.50 -22.30
CA SER A 258 1.06 4.14 -22.20
C SER A 258 1.33 3.66 -20.76
N PHE A 259 1.78 4.52 -19.88
CA PHE A 259 2.04 4.18 -18.49
C PHE A 259 0.77 4.07 -17.62
N ASP A 260 -0.39 4.55 -18.08
CA ASP A 260 -1.68 4.36 -17.41
C ASP A 260 -2.26 2.93 -17.57
N ARG A 261 -1.54 1.99 -18.16
CA ARG A 261 -2.07 0.62 -18.44
C ARG A 261 -2.43 -0.12 -17.15
N GLY A 262 -1.55 -0.09 -16.16
CA GLY A 262 -1.79 -0.68 -14.84
C GLY A 262 -2.99 -0.03 -14.14
N PRO A 263 -2.98 1.29 -13.91
CA PRO A 263 -4.10 2.06 -13.38
C PRO A 263 -5.45 1.78 -14.04
N ASN A 264 -5.51 1.80 -15.37
CA ASN A 264 -6.75 1.55 -16.11
C ASN A 264 -7.33 0.15 -15.90
N VAL A 265 -6.47 -0.87 -15.80
CA VAL A 265 -6.94 -2.24 -15.55
C VAL A 265 -7.40 -2.39 -14.11
N TYR A 266 -6.72 -1.77 -13.17
CA TYR A 266 -7.13 -1.75 -11.77
C TYR A 266 -8.55 -1.22 -11.60
N ARG A 267 -8.86 -0.01 -12.09
CA ARG A 267 -10.21 0.55 -12.00
C ARG A 267 -11.27 -0.40 -12.57
N LYS A 268 -11.04 -0.95 -13.74
CA LYS A 268 -11.97 -1.91 -14.36
C LYS A 268 -12.16 -3.19 -13.55
N ARG A 269 -11.13 -3.69 -12.88
CA ARG A 269 -11.23 -4.86 -12.00
C ARG A 269 -12.04 -4.54 -10.75
N ILE A 270 -11.80 -3.39 -10.11
CA ILE A 270 -12.57 -2.93 -8.95
C ILE A 270 -14.05 -2.73 -9.33
N GLU A 271 -14.35 -2.07 -10.44
CA GLU A 271 -15.73 -1.89 -10.93
C GLU A 271 -16.46 -3.23 -11.09
N ARG A 272 -15.76 -4.26 -11.62
CA ARG A 272 -16.33 -5.62 -11.76
C ARG A 272 -16.59 -6.29 -10.41
N LEU A 273 -15.69 -6.13 -9.45
CA LEU A 273 -15.88 -6.67 -8.09
C LEU A 273 -17.09 -6.02 -7.41
N ILE A 274 -17.20 -4.69 -7.47
CA ILE A 274 -18.34 -3.95 -6.93
C ILE A 274 -19.65 -4.37 -7.60
N ALA A 275 -19.64 -4.56 -8.93
CA ALA A 275 -20.82 -5.00 -9.67
C ALA A 275 -21.23 -6.43 -9.27
N ALA A 276 -20.26 -7.32 -9.03
CA ALA A 276 -20.52 -8.69 -8.58
C ALA A 276 -21.13 -8.71 -7.18
N GLU A 277 -20.59 -7.94 -6.23
CA GLU A 277 -21.14 -7.81 -4.87
C GLU A 277 -22.61 -7.31 -4.89
N ARG A 278 -22.88 -6.24 -5.65
CA ARG A 278 -24.24 -5.69 -5.80
C ARG A 278 -25.25 -6.66 -6.42
N SER A 279 -24.77 -7.65 -7.18
CA SER A 279 -25.62 -8.67 -7.81
C SER A 279 -25.90 -9.85 -6.88
N ALA A 280 -25.09 -10.01 -5.82
CA ALA A 280 -25.20 -11.11 -4.85
C ALA A 280 -26.02 -10.71 -3.61
N THR A 281 -26.28 -9.42 -3.43
CA THR A 281 -27.18 -8.85 -2.42
C THR A 281 -28.59 -8.59 -3.00
#